data_cfe34facfec1a50538715ef4246c1064
#
_entry.id   cfe34facfec1a50538715ef4246c1064
#
_cell.length_a   1.000
_cell.length_b   1.000
_cell.length_c   1.000
_cell.angle_alpha   90.00
_cell.angle_beta   90.00
_cell.angle_gamma   90.00
#
_symmetry.space_group_name_H-M   'P 1'
#
loop_
_entity.id
_entity.type
_entity.pdbx_description
1 polymer ?
#
loop_
_entity_poly.entity_id
_entity_poly.type
_entity_poly.pdbx_seq_one_letter_code
_entity_poly.pdbx_strand_id
1 'polypeptide(L)'
;EANKRAFDKFSVRELIHICRYGRGHVIGFHPEGKRSLSSDPYSFLPAQPGIGKVIYEAQPQVVPVFITGLRNELAKQILGNWTGGEKVRIWFGEPIELNEFYTKRDSVRTHKEISDFLMTKIGELGEKDRAEFEAHK
;
A
#
# COMPACT_ATOMS: atom_id res chain seq x y z
N GLU A 1 -1.77 25.39 -2.52
CA GLU A 1 -2.72 24.27 -2.80
C GLU A 1 -2.81 23.94 -4.30
N ALA A 2 -2.88 24.94 -5.21
CA ALA A 2 -2.97 24.70 -6.67
C ALA A 2 -1.77 23.90 -7.19
N ASN A 3 -0.55 24.24 -6.77
CA ASN A 3 0.67 23.53 -7.17
C ASN A 3 0.70 22.08 -6.66
N LYS A 4 0.20 21.81 -5.46
CA LYS A 4 0.10 20.46 -4.92
C LYS A 4 -0.84 19.61 -5.75
N ARG A 5 -2.04 20.12 -6.06
CA ARG A 5 -3.03 19.40 -6.90
C ARG A 5 -2.52 19.15 -8.33
N ALA A 6 -1.75 20.06 -8.90
CA ALA A 6 -1.14 19.87 -10.21
C ALA A 6 -0.07 18.78 -10.17
N PHE A 7 0.78 18.78 -9.13
CA PHE A 7 1.79 17.75 -8.91
C PHE A 7 1.16 16.36 -8.69
N ASP A 8 0.11 16.26 -7.86
CA ASP A 8 -0.59 15.02 -7.61
C ASP A 8 -1.19 14.43 -8.90
N LYS A 9 -1.81 15.28 -9.74
CA LYS A 9 -2.34 14.85 -11.05
C LYS A 9 -1.24 14.38 -12.00
N PHE A 10 -0.11 15.09 -12.04
CA PHE A 10 1.04 14.71 -12.84
C PHE A 10 1.59 13.35 -12.39
N SER A 11 1.81 13.17 -11.09
CA SER A 11 2.34 11.92 -10.54
C SER A 11 1.45 10.72 -10.84
N VAL A 12 0.13 10.83 -10.69
CA VAL A 12 -0.82 9.77 -11.01
C VAL A 12 -0.75 9.42 -12.51
N ARG A 13 -0.68 10.42 -13.39
CA ARG A 13 -0.59 10.21 -14.85
C ARG A 13 0.70 9.49 -15.25
N GLU A 14 1.84 9.89 -14.66
CA GLU A 14 3.13 9.23 -14.89
C GLU A 14 3.11 7.78 -14.39
N LEU A 15 2.53 7.51 -13.22
CA LEU A 15 2.38 6.15 -12.71
C LEU A 15 1.54 5.29 -13.66
N ILE A 16 0.42 5.80 -14.16
CA ILE A 16 -0.40 5.10 -15.15
C ILE A 16 0.41 4.80 -16.42
N HIS A 17 1.19 5.77 -16.89
CA HIS A 17 2.04 5.60 -18.07
C HIS A 17 3.10 4.51 -17.86
N ILE A 18 3.81 4.52 -16.72
CA ILE A 18 4.82 3.53 -16.38
C ILE A 18 4.18 2.14 -16.25
N CYS A 19 3.02 2.03 -15.59
CA CYS A 19 2.31 0.75 -15.45
C CYS A 19 1.86 0.16 -16.79
N ARG A 20 1.43 1.02 -17.73
CA ARG A 20 0.94 0.56 -19.05
C ARG A 20 2.05 0.18 -20.02
N TYR A 21 3.11 0.96 -20.06
CA TYR A 21 4.12 0.90 -21.12
C TYR A 21 5.50 0.49 -20.63
N GLY A 22 5.74 0.55 -19.32
CA GLY A 22 6.98 0.10 -18.72
C GLY A 22 7.05 -1.43 -18.70
N ARG A 23 8.21 -1.98 -19.11
CA ARG A 23 8.46 -3.42 -19.03
C ARG A 23 9.41 -3.72 -17.87
N GLY A 24 9.06 -4.71 -17.04
CA GLY A 24 9.91 -5.16 -15.94
C GLY A 24 10.01 -4.17 -14.77
N HIS A 25 9.07 -3.23 -14.67
CA HIS A 25 9.01 -2.31 -13.54
C HIS A 25 8.18 -2.88 -12.40
N VAL A 26 8.67 -2.68 -11.18
CA VAL A 26 7.91 -2.89 -9.94
C VAL A 26 7.72 -1.53 -9.30
N ILE A 27 6.47 -1.18 -9.00
CA ILE A 27 6.11 0.09 -8.37
C ILE A 27 5.58 -0.18 -6.97
N GLY A 28 6.27 0.35 -5.95
CA GLY A 28 5.76 0.36 -4.59
C GLY A 28 4.82 1.56 -4.39
N PHE A 29 3.65 1.30 -3.82
CA PHE A 29 2.68 2.34 -3.51
C PHE A 29 2.13 2.19 -2.10
N HIS A 30 1.93 3.32 -1.41
CA HIS A 30 1.33 3.37 -0.09
C HIS A 30 -0.12 3.84 -0.19
N PRO A 31 -1.13 2.96 -0.03
CA PRO A 31 -2.52 3.29 -0.31
C PRO A 31 -3.10 4.40 0.58
N GLU A 32 -2.61 4.53 1.80
CA GLU A 32 -3.02 5.56 2.76
C GLU A 32 -2.55 6.98 2.36
N GLY A 33 -1.58 7.08 1.45
CA GLY A 33 -1.01 8.36 0.97
C GLY A 33 -0.17 9.12 2.00
N LYS A 34 -0.10 8.64 3.23
CA LYS A 34 0.74 9.17 4.32
C LYS A 34 1.06 8.07 5.33
N ARG A 35 2.12 8.26 6.09
CA ARG A 35 2.48 7.34 7.17
C ARG A 35 1.51 7.49 8.35
N SER A 36 1.04 6.37 8.90
CA SER A 36 0.35 6.36 10.19
C SER A 36 1.32 6.72 11.31
N LEU A 37 0.86 7.55 12.26
CA LEU A 37 1.58 7.86 13.50
C LEU A 37 1.06 7.03 14.68
N SER A 38 0.17 6.06 14.42
CA SER A 38 -0.33 5.14 15.44
C SER A 38 0.81 4.31 16.02
N SER A 39 0.76 4.07 17.31
CA SER A 39 1.65 3.11 18.00
C SER A 39 1.27 1.65 17.69
N ASP A 40 0.04 1.42 17.25
CA ASP A 40 -0.44 0.12 16.79
C ASP A 40 -0.11 -0.05 15.30
N PRO A 41 0.79 -0.98 14.92
CA PRO A 41 1.18 -1.21 13.53
C PRO A 41 0.05 -1.80 12.67
N TYR A 42 -1.00 -2.30 13.30
CA TYR A 42 -2.18 -2.89 12.61
C TYR A 42 -3.32 -1.88 12.44
N SER A 43 -3.13 -0.63 12.86
CA SER A 43 -4.10 0.45 12.68
C SER A 43 -3.81 1.21 11.38
N PHE A 44 -4.70 1.05 10.40
CA PHE A 44 -4.58 1.67 9.08
C PHE A 44 -5.36 2.98 8.98
N LEU A 45 -4.84 3.90 8.17
CA LEU A 45 -5.57 5.10 7.76
C LEU A 45 -6.48 4.77 6.56
N PRO A 46 -7.50 5.59 6.30
CA PRO A 46 -8.34 5.42 5.11
C PRO A 46 -7.53 5.51 3.82
N ALA A 47 -7.79 4.58 2.90
CA ALA A 47 -7.16 4.59 1.58
C ALA A 47 -7.51 5.85 0.79
N GLN A 48 -6.56 6.32 -0.01
CA GLN A 48 -6.78 7.40 -0.95
C GLN A 48 -7.20 6.86 -2.33
N PRO A 49 -8.11 7.51 -3.06
CA PRO A 49 -8.60 6.99 -4.35
C PRO A 49 -7.54 7.03 -5.46
N GLY A 50 -6.41 7.69 -5.25
CA GLY A 50 -5.36 7.85 -6.26
C GLY A 50 -4.78 6.53 -6.76
N ILE A 51 -4.52 5.57 -5.86
CA ILE A 51 -4.03 4.24 -6.26
C ILE A 51 -5.10 3.45 -7.01
N GLY A 52 -6.36 3.54 -6.58
CA GLY A 52 -7.48 2.90 -7.28
C GLY A 52 -7.62 3.42 -8.71
N LYS A 53 -7.37 4.71 -8.95
CA LYS A 53 -7.32 5.28 -10.30
C LYS A 53 -6.20 4.67 -11.14
N VAL A 54 -4.98 4.60 -10.59
CA VAL A 54 -3.84 3.99 -11.30
C VAL A 54 -4.15 2.54 -11.67
N ILE A 55 -4.67 1.77 -10.72
CA ILE A 55 -5.04 0.36 -10.93
C ILE A 55 -6.15 0.23 -11.98
N TYR A 56 -7.22 1.03 -11.87
CA TYR A 56 -8.33 0.98 -12.80
C TYR A 56 -7.91 1.29 -14.24
N GLU A 57 -7.13 2.35 -14.43
CA GLU A 57 -6.71 2.77 -15.77
C GLU A 57 -5.60 1.92 -16.38
N ALA A 58 -4.65 1.43 -15.58
CA ALA A 58 -3.48 0.71 -16.08
C ALA A 58 -3.63 -0.82 -16.03
N GLN A 59 -4.52 -1.33 -15.19
CA GLN A 59 -4.79 -2.76 -14.97
C GLN A 59 -3.52 -3.60 -14.75
N PRO A 60 -2.59 -3.16 -13.87
CA PRO A 60 -1.39 -3.91 -13.57
C PRO A 60 -1.70 -5.14 -12.70
N GLN A 61 -0.78 -6.10 -12.65
CA GLN A 61 -0.81 -7.09 -11.59
C GLN A 61 -0.53 -6.41 -10.24
N VAL A 62 -1.39 -6.64 -9.25
CA VAL A 62 -1.31 -6.02 -7.93
C VAL A 62 -1.03 -7.08 -6.87
N VAL A 63 0.01 -6.88 -6.08
CA VAL A 63 0.38 -7.75 -4.96
C VAL A 63 0.27 -6.93 -3.67
N PRO A 64 -0.56 -7.32 -2.70
CA PRO A 64 -0.64 -6.65 -1.42
C PRO A 64 0.61 -6.98 -0.59
N VAL A 65 1.12 -5.98 0.12
CA VAL A 65 2.28 -6.13 1.00
C VAL A 65 1.98 -5.48 2.34
N PHE A 66 2.19 -6.21 3.42
CA PHE A 66 2.14 -5.69 4.78
C PHE A 66 3.56 -5.65 5.36
N ILE A 67 3.92 -4.51 5.96
CA ILE A 67 5.24 -4.30 6.56
C ILE A 67 5.06 -3.79 7.98
N THR A 68 5.71 -4.43 8.95
CA THR A 68 5.75 -3.98 10.34
C THR A 68 7.18 -3.95 10.89
N GLY A 69 7.38 -3.32 12.05
CA GLY A 69 8.70 -3.15 12.66
C GLY A 69 9.50 -1.97 12.13
N LEU A 70 8.93 -1.17 11.19
CA LEU A 70 9.56 0.06 10.73
C LEU A 70 9.28 1.20 11.72
N ARG A 71 10.31 1.67 12.41
CA ARG A 71 10.22 2.81 13.33
C ARG A 71 10.50 4.14 12.64
N ASN A 72 9.97 5.23 13.22
CA ASN A 72 10.19 6.59 12.71
C ASN A 72 11.62 7.12 12.96
N GLU A 73 12.39 6.45 13.82
CA GLU A 73 13.73 6.86 14.22
C GLU A 73 14.77 5.93 13.59
N LEU A 74 15.24 6.29 12.39
CA LEU A 74 16.26 5.52 11.64
C LEU A 74 17.51 5.20 12.48
N ALA A 75 17.98 6.14 13.28
CA ALA A 75 19.16 5.93 14.13
C ALA A 75 18.93 4.84 15.19
N LYS A 76 17.76 4.82 15.84
CA LYS A 76 17.37 3.78 16.79
C LYS A 76 17.15 2.44 16.11
N GLN A 77 16.65 2.43 14.88
CA GLN A 77 16.43 1.21 14.09
C GLN A 77 17.76 0.58 13.67
N ILE A 78 18.74 1.39 13.24
CA ILE A 78 20.09 0.93 12.88
C ILE A 78 20.79 0.37 14.12
N LEU A 79 20.76 1.08 15.25
CA LEU A 79 21.31 0.60 16.52
C LEU A 79 20.58 -0.65 17.03
N GLY A 80 19.26 -0.72 16.85
CA GLY A 80 18.42 -1.86 17.24
C GLY A 80 18.80 -3.17 16.53
N ASN A 81 19.30 -3.12 15.29
CA ASN A 81 19.79 -4.31 14.58
C ASN A 81 20.98 -4.97 15.30
N TRP A 82 21.75 -4.22 16.07
CA TRP A 82 22.92 -4.70 16.83
C TRP A 82 22.58 -5.02 18.30
N THR A 83 21.50 -4.47 18.82
CA THR A 83 21.13 -4.57 20.26
C THR A 83 19.86 -5.39 20.49
N GLY A 84 19.40 -6.18 19.51
CA GLY A 84 18.19 -7.01 19.64
C GLY A 84 16.87 -6.23 19.54
N GLY A 85 16.85 -5.15 18.75
CA GLY A 85 15.64 -4.36 18.50
C GLY A 85 14.58 -5.13 17.72
N GLU A 86 13.43 -4.48 17.53
CA GLU A 86 12.28 -5.06 16.82
C GLU A 86 12.63 -5.39 15.38
N LYS A 87 12.37 -6.63 14.98
CA LYS A 87 12.66 -7.11 13.62
C LYS A 87 11.62 -6.55 12.63
N VAL A 88 12.08 -6.12 11.46
CA VAL A 88 11.19 -5.81 10.35
C VAL A 88 10.62 -7.11 9.79
N ARG A 89 9.31 -7.19 9.70
CA ARG A 89 8.59 -8.31 9.08
C ARG A 89 7.86 -7.81 7.84
N ILE A 90 7.93 -8.58 6.78
CA ILE A 90 7.31 -8.25 5.49
C ILE A 90 6.51 -9.46 5.02
N TRP A 91 5.23 -9.24 4.76
CA TRP A 91 4.31 -10.24 4.24
C TRP A 91 3.89 -9.88 2.83
N PHE A 92 4.07 -10.80 1.91
CA PHE A 92 3.56 -10.69 0.54
C PHE A 92 2.33 -11.57 0.42
N GLY A 93 1.24 -11.01 -0.10
CA GLY A 93 0.05 -11.75 -0.44
C GLY A 93 0.09 -12.30 -1.87
N GLU A 94 -0.95 -13.04 -2.22
CA GLU A 94 -1.17 -13.48 -3.59
C GLU A 94 -1.60 -12.30 -4.48
N PRO A 95 -1.33 -12.36 -5.79
CA PRO A 95 -1.86 -11.39 -6.72
C PRO A 95 -3.38 -11.25 -6.61
N ILE A 96 -3.86 -10.02 -6.62
CA ILE A 96 -5.28 -9.72 -6.42
C ILE A 96 -6.01 -9.71 -7.76
N GLU A 97 -7.15 -10.41 -7.84
CA GLU A 97 -8.08 -10.34 -8.96
C GLU A 97 -8.99 -9.11 -8.82
N LEU A 98 -8.98 -8.25 -9.84
CA LEU A 98 -9.69 -6.96 -9.85
C LEU A 98 -10.67 -6.83 -11.02
N ASN A 99 -10.92 -7.91 -11.75
CA ASN A 99 -11.74 -7.92 -12.97
C ASN A 99 -13.15 -7.34 -12.76
N GLU A 100 -13.76 -7.58 -11.60
CA GLU A 100 -15.09 -7.06 -11.26
C GLU A 100 -15.13 -5.52 -11.22
N PHE A 101 -14.04 -4.88 -10.82
CA PHE A 101 -13.98 -3.43 -10.76
C PHE A 101 -13.82 -2.80 -12.14
N TYR A 102 -13.17 -3.48 -13.08
CA TYR A 102 -12.96 -2.99 -14.44
C TYR A 102 -14.24 -2.97 -15.27
N THR A 103 -15.28 -3.69 -14.85
CA THR A 103 -16.62 -3.64 -15.48
C THR A 103 -17.46 -2.46 -15.00
N LYS A 104 -17.11 -1.85 -13.88
CA LYS A 104 -17.83 -0.71 -13.31
C LYS A 104 -17.48 0.57 -14.08
N ARG A 105 -18.36 1.57 -13.95
CA ARG A 105 -18.11 2.91 -14.52
C ARG A 105 -16.86 3.53 -13.92
N ASP A 106 -16.02 4.15 -14.77
CA ASP A 106 -14.91 4.99 -14.34
C ASP A 106 -15.42 6.16 -13.49
N SER A 107 -15.09 6.16 -12.20
CA SER A 107 -15.54 7.17 -11.25
C SER A 107 -14.65 7.17 -10.00
N VAL A 108 -14.62 8.32 -9.30
CA VAL A 108 -13.91 8.44 -8.02
C VAL A 108 -14.41 7.40 -7.00
N ARG A 109 -15.70 7.05 -7.06
CA ARG A 109 -16.28 6.02 -6.21
C ARG A 109 -15.67 4.64 -6.50
N THR A 110 -15.61 4.25 -7.77
CA THR A 110 -14.99 2.99 -8.20
C THR A 110 -13.51 2.93 -7.80
N HIS A 111 -12.79 4.04 -8.00
CA HIS A 111 -11.38 4.13 -7.57
C HIS A 111 -11.23 3.97 -6.05
N LYS A 112 -12.15 4.55 -5.28
CA LYS A 112 -12.15 4.38 -3.82
C LYS A 112 -12.45 2.94 -3.41
N GLU A 113 -13.42 2.30 -4.06
CA GLU A 113 -13.77 0.89 -3.82
C GLU A 113 -12.56 -0.04 -4.08
N ILE A 114 -11.80 0.19 -5.15
CA ILE A 114 -10.55 -0.55 -5.44
C ILE A 114 -9.53 -0.33 -4.32
N SER A 115 -9.34 0.93 -3.91
CA SER A 115 -8.38 1.25 -2.86
C SER A 115 -8.77 0.63 -1.51
N ASP A 116 -10.06 0.62 -1.17
CA ASP A 116 -10.56 0.01 0.07
C ASP A 116 -10.43 -1.51 0.03
N PHE A 117 -10.71 -2.13 -1.12
CA PHE A 117 -10.51 -3.56 -1.32
C PHE A 117 -9.03 -3.95 -1.15
N LEU A 118 -8.11 -3.15 -1.69
CA LEU A 118 -6.67 -3.34 -1.50
C LEU A 118 -6.28 -3.25 -0.02
N MET A 119 -6.83 -2.26 0.72
CA MET A 119 -6.58 -2.14 2.16
C MET A 119 -7.11 -3.33 2.94
N THR A 120 -8.23 -3.91 2.55
CA THR A 120 -8.75 -5.15 3.15
C THR A 120 -7.74 -6.29 2.98
N LYS A 121 -7.16 -6.45 1.78
CA LYS A 121 -6.15 -7.48 1.51
C LYS A 121 -4.85 -7.26 2.30
N ILE A 122 -4.43 -6.01 2.46
CA ILE A 122 -3.28 -5.67 3.33
C ILE A 122 -3.61 -5.96 4.80
N GLY A 123 -4.83 -5.66 5.25
CA GLY A 123 -5.30 -5.95 6.60
C GLY A 123 -5.31 -7.45 6.91
N GLU A 124 -5.74 -8.29 5.96
CA GLU A 124 -5.69 -9.76 6.10
C GLU A 124 -4.25 -10.26 6.36
N LEU A 125 -3.24 -9.65 5.71
CA LEU A 125 -1.83 -9.95 5.96
C LEU A 125 -1.37 -9.45 7.34
N GLY A 126 -1.87 -8.31 7.78
CA GLY A 126 -1.60 -7.78 9.12
C GLY A 126 -2.14 -8.70 10.22
N GLU A 127 -3.36 -9.27 10.04
CA GLU A 127 -3.91 -10.23 10.99
C GLU A 127 -3.10 -11.54 11.03
N LYS A 128 -2.56 -12.00 9.90
CA LYS A 128 -1.64 -13.15 9.88
C LYS A 128 -0.36 -12.87 10.67
N ASP A 129 0.24 -11.69 10.45
CA ASP A 129 1.43 -11.27 11.21
C ASP A 129 1.15 -11.20 12.71
N ARG A 130 0.00 -10.64 13.10
CA ARG A 130 -0.42 -10.56 14.51
C ARG A 130 -0.54 -11.94 15.13
N ALA A 131 -1.24 -12.87 14.46
CA ALA A 131 -1.44 -14.23 14.95
C ALA A 131 -0.12 -14.99 15.13
N GLU A 132 0.81 -14.87 14.17
CA GLU A 132 2.13 -15.49 14.30
C GLU A 132 2.97 -14.85 15.41
N PHE A 133 2.93 -13.54 15.55
CA PHE A 133 3.68 -12.84 16.59
C PHE A 133 3.18 -13.20 18.00
N GLU A 134 1.87 -13.35 18.18
CA GLU A 134 1.27 -13.77 19.46
C GLU A 134 1.56 -15.23 19.78
N ALA A 135 1.64 -16.10 18.76
CA ALA A 135 1.96 -17.52 18.95
C ALA A 135 3.43 -17.76 19.36
N HIS A 136 4.31 -16.79 19.19
CA HIS A 136 5.75 -16.88 19.50
C HIS A 136 6.16 -16.06 20.73
N LYS A 137 5.21 -15.51 21.48
CA LYS A 137 5.43 -14.85 22.77
C LYS A 137 5.31 -15.84 23.93
#